data_3fa0e2422684b6043b4c6a8fc17918c7
#
_entry.id   3fa0e2422684b6043b4c6a8fc17918c7
#
_cell.length_a   1.000
_cell.length_b   1.000
_cell.length_c   1.000
_cell.angle_alpha   90.00
_cell.angle_beta   90.00
_cell.angle_gamma   90.00
#
_symmetry.space_group_name_H-M   'P 1'
#
loop_
_entity.id
_entity.type
_entity.pdbx_description
1 polymer ?
#
loop_
_entity_poly.entity_id
_entity_poly.type
_entity_poly.pdbx_seq_one_letter_code
_entity_poly.pdbx_strand_id
1 'polypeptide(L)'
;AIPFLPPSIYKRILTLFNPNDTSLKYRKQILEPAMPMLRDYWFNGVGLGNKVFNIIYKRYKPFTLKTVAHTHNLYIQIWLEAGIAAIISIVWFIFRILRKSVISIMNKKDTNINNILIAAISGLSGILIMGFADHIWFYNRILFMFWVVVAIIISSIKLLNMENS
;
A
#
# COMPACT_ATOMS: atom_id res chain seq x y z
N ALA A 1 20.02 -3.75 22.50
CA ALA A 1 20.70 -2.84 21.58
C ALA A 1 20.97 -3.63 20.31
N ILE A 2 20.49 -3.14 19.16
CA ILE A 2 20.83 -3.70 17.84
C ILE A 2 22.09 -2.95 17.41
N PRO A 3 23.30 -3.55 17.54
CA PRO A 3 24.57 -2.81 17.48
C PRO A 3 24.98 -2.34 16.08
N PHE A 4 24.16 -2.59 15.04
CA PHE A 4 24.49 -2.32 13.63
C PHE A 4 23.64 -1.20 13.00
N LEU A 5 22.73 -0.56 13.72
CA LEU A 5 21.92 0.51 13.16
C LEU A 5 22.54 1.88 13.45
N PRO A 6 22.68 2.75 12.42
CA PRO A 6 23.10 4.14 12.65
C PRO A 6 22.21 4.84 13.68
N PRO A 7 22.76 5.73 14.52
CA PRO A 7 22.00 6.44 15.57
C PRO A 7 20.77 7.19 15.05
N SER A 8 20.82 7.65 13.79
CA SER A 8 19.68 8.30 13.10
C SER A 8 18.50 7.36 12.89
N ILE A 9 18.77 6.10 12.51
CA ILE A 9 17.72 5.08 12.31
C ILE A 9 17.14 4.64 13.65
N TYR A 10 17.98 4.42 14.65
CA TYR A 10 17.53 4.07 16.01
C TYR A 10 16.61 5.16 16.61
N LYS A 11 17.03 6.44 16.52
CA LYS A 11 16.19 7.58 16.92
C LYS A 11 14.86 7.60 16.17
N ARG A 12 14.87 7.31 14.87
CA ARG A 12 13.66 7.29 14.04
C ARG A 12 12.69 6.18 14.46
N ILE A 13 13.21 4.99 14.80
CA ILE A 13 12.38 3.88 15.33
C ILE A 13 11.73 4.27 16.65
N LEU A 14 12.47 4.91 17.55
CA LEU A 14 11.92 5.39 18.82
C LEU A 14 10.83 6.45 18.63
N THR A 15 10.97 7.33 17.61
CA THR A 15 9.93 8.34 17.31
C THR A 15 8.65 7.77 16.74
N LEU A 16 8.66 6.55 16.17
CA LEU A 16 7.44 5.88 15.68
C LEU A 16 6.42 5.61 16.80
N PHE A 17 6.89 5.46 18.04
CA PHE A 17 6.04 5.22 19.22
C PHE A 17 5.75 6.50 20.00
N ASN A 18 6.23 7.67 19.53
CA ASN A 18 5.98 8.93 20.21
C ASN A 18 4.69 9.58 19.69
N PRO A 19 3.62 9.68 20.50
CA PRO A 19 2.35 10.29 20.09
C PRO A 19 2.49 11.79 19.75
N ASN A 20 3.59 12.42 20.15
CA ASN A 20 3.91 13.82 19.85
C ASN A 20 4.72 14.02 18.56
N ASP A 21 5.02 12.95 17.82
CA ASP A 21 5.73 13.08 16.54
C ASP A 21 4.93 13.96 15.56
N THR A 22 5.58 14.98 15.03
CA THR A 22 4.97 15.97 14.13
C THR A 22 4.45 15.32 12.83
N SER A 23 5.10 14.25 12.36
CA SER A 23 4.70 13.52 11.16
C SER A 23 3.40 12.73 11.39
N LEU A 24 3.25 12.10 12.55
CA LEU A 24 2.02 11.40 12.92
C LEU A 24 0.86 12.37 13.11
N LYS A 25 1.10 13.51 13.79
CA LYS A 25 0.10 14.58 13.95
C LYS A 25 -0.36 15.13 12.59
N TYR A 26 0.58 15.36 11.68
CA TYR A 26 0.26 15.86 10.34
C TYR A 26 -0.60 14.87 9.54
N ARG A 27 -0.27 13.58 9.56
CA ARG A 27 -1.08 12.54 8.91
C ARG A 27 -2.48 12.45 9.49
N LYS A 28 -2.60 12.55 10.82
CA LYS A 28 -3.91 12.58 11.51
C LYS A 28 -4.73 13.77 11.04
N GLN A 29 -4.16 14.98 10.99
CA GLN A 29 -4.82 16.18 10.48
C GLN A 29 -5.30 16.06 9.03
N ILE A 30 -4.63 15.24 8.21
CA ILE A 30 -5.07 14.97 6.84
C ILE A 30 -6.18 13.92 6.82
N LEU A 31 -6.10 12.90 7.64
CA LEU A 31 -7.08 11.82 7.66
C LEU A 31 -8.42 12.25 8.28
N GLU A 32 -8.40 13.11 9.30
CA GLU A 32 -9.63 13.59 9.95
C GLU A 32 -10.66 14.17 8.97
N PRO A 33 -10.33 15.11 8.07
CA PRO A 33 -11.27 15.60 7.07
C PRO A 33 -11.52 14.63 5.90
N ALA A 34 -10.63 13.66 5.70
CA ALA A 34 -10.83 12.63 4.69
C ALA A 34 -11.93 11.62 5.08
N MET A 35 -12.19 11.41 6.37
CA MET A 35 -13.22 10.47 6.83
C MET A 35 -14.65 10.89 6.45
N PRO A 36 -15.14 12.11 6.74
CA PRO A 36 -16.44 12.55 6.27
C PRO A 36 -16.53 12.56 4.73
N MET A 37 -15.46 12.95 4.03
CA MET A 37 -15.40 12.86 2.57
C MET A 37 -15.58 11.41 2.10
N LEU A 38 -14.92 10.44 2.76
CA LEU A 38 -15.07 9.02 2.46
C LEU A 38 -16.51 8.55 2.69
N ARG A 39 -17.16 9.00 3.73
CA ARG A 39 -18.56 8.69 4.03
C ARG A 39 -19.50 9.18 2.94
N ASP A 40 -19.30 10.40 2.43
CA ASP A 40 -20.15 10.98 1.39
C ASP A 40 -19.95 10.33 0.02
N TYR A 41 -18.74 9.89 -0.28
CA TYR A 41 -18.35 9.32 -1.58
C TYR A 41 -17.98 7.83 -1.51
N TRP A 42 -18.41 7.11 -0.48
CA TRP A 42 -17.99 5.74 -0.19
C TRP A 42 -18.21 4.75 -1.34
N PHE A 43 -19.28 4.93 -2.13
CA PHE A 43 -19.69 4.01 -3.19
C PHE A 43 -18.93 4.23 -4.50
N ASN A 44 -19.00 5.44 -5.05
CA ASN A 44 -18.41 5.74 -6.37
C ASN A 44 -17.01 6.35 -6.31
N GLY A 45 -16.57 6.83 -5.14
CA GLY A 45 -15.39 7.67 -5.02
C GLY A 45 -15.61 9.07 -5.60
N VAL A 46 -14.57 9.88 -5.56
CA VAL A 46 -14.57 11.27 -6.05
C VAL A 46 -14.02 11.41 -7.46
N GLY A 47 -13.44 10.34 -8.01
CA GLY A 47 -12.70 10.32 -9.27
C GLY A 47 -11.19 10.26 -9.07
N LEU A 48 -10.49 9.73 -10.09
CA LEU A 48 -9.07 9.45 -10.03
C LEU A 48 -8.22 10.72 -10.14
N GLY A 49 -7.15 10.75 -9.37
CA GLY A 49 -6.07 11.70 -9.47
C GLY A 49 -6.13 12.85 -8.47
N ASN A 50 -4.95 13.34 -8.11
CA ASN A 50 -4.76 14.32 -7.05
C ASN A 50 -5.44 15.66 -7.30
N LYS A 51 -5.66 16.06 -8.55
CA LYS A 51 -6.40 17.30 -8.88
C LYS A 51 -7.86 17.20 -8.43
N VAL A 52 -8.55 16.11 -8.80
CA VAL A 52 -9.94 15.85 -8.43
C VAL A 52 -10.05 15.71 -6.91
N PHE A 53 -9.19 14.87 -6.31
CA PHE A 53 -9.10 14.73 -4.86
C PHE A 53 -9.01 16.10 -4.17
N ASN A 54 -8.08 16.97 -4.59
CA ASN A 54 -7.87 18.27 -3.97
C ASN A 54 -9.06 19.22 -4.08
N ILE A 55 -9.77 19.22 -5.22
CA ILE A 55 -10.95 20.07 -5.41
C ILE A 55 -12.03 19.71 -4.39
N ILE A 56 -12.30 18.41 -4.22
CA ILE A 56 -13.32 17.93 -3.30
C ILE A 56 -12.85 18.04 -1.85
N TYR A 57 -11.60 17.64 -1.56
CA TYR A 57 -11.02 17.68 -0.22
C TYR A 57 -11.00 19.08 0.40
N LYS A 58 -10.86 20.14 -0.41
CA LYS A 58 -10.94 21.54 0.05
C LYS A 58 -12.26 21.87 0.76
N ARG A 59 -13.35 21.17 0.47
CA ARG A 59 -14.67 21.38 1.11
C ARG A 59 -14.74 20.80 2.52
N TYR A 60 -13.86 19.84 2.84
CA TYR A 60 -13.87 19.10 4.10
C TYR A 60 -12.75 19.54 5.04
N LYS A 61 -11.63 20.02 4.50
CA LYS A 61 -10.48 20.40 5.31
C LYS A 61 -10.68 21.73 6.03
N PRO A 62 -10.11 21.89 7.27
CA PRO A 62 -10.03 23.19 7.92
C PRO A 62 -9.26 24.21 7.08
N PHE A 63 -9.62 25.49 7.21
CA PHE A 63 -8.95 26.58 6.48
C PHE A 63 -7.44 26.64 6.76
N THR A 64 -7.03 26.30 7.99
CA THR A 64 -5.64 26.31 8.44
C THR A 64 -4.78 25.19 7.82
N LEU A 65 -5.40 24.12 7.31
CA LEU A 65 -4.66 23.03 6.70
C LEU A 65 -4.25 23.36 5.27
N LYS A 66 -2.95 23.22 4.98
CA LYS A 66 -2.42 23.38 3.61
C LYS A 66 -3.05 22.37 2.66
N THR A 67 -3.00 22.66 1.37
CA THR A 67 -3.41 21.70 0.33
C THR A 67 -2.48 20.49 0.35
N VAL A 68 -3.05 19.29 0.37
CA VAL A 68 -2.32 18.02 0.40
C VAL A 68 -2.53 17.26 -0.91
N ALA A 69 -1.54 16.53 -1.35
CA ALA A 69 -1.62 15.78 -2.60
C ALA A 69 -2.47 14.50 -2.47
N HIS A 70 -2.49 13.90 -1.28
CA HIS A 70 -3.14 12.61 -0.99
C HIS A 70 -3.28 12.39 0.53
N THR A 71 -3.97 11.33 0.93
CA THR A 71 -4.30 11.01 2.34
C THR A 71 -3.14 10.40 3.15
N HIS A 72 -1.96 10.17 2.57
CA HIS A 72 -0.88 9.39 3.19
C HIS A 72 -1.32 7.99 3.66
N ASN A 73 -2.27 7.39 2.96
CA ASN A 73 -2.68 6.01 3.14
C ASN A 73 -3.19 5.48 1.80
N LEU A 74 -2.55 4.43 1.27
CA LEU A 74 -2.87 3.86 -0.04
C LEU A 74 -4.32 3.37 -0.11
N TYR A 75 -4.78 2.67 0.90
CA TYR A 75 -6.09 2.02 0.89
C TYR A 75 -7.22 3.03 0.99
N ILE A 76 -7.09 4.01 1.86
CA ILE A 76 -8.05 5.12 1.98
C ILE A 76 -8.07 5.95 0.70
N GLN A 77 -6.91 6.18 0.09
CA GLN A 77 -6.85 6.93 -1.17
C GLN A 77 -7.54 6.19 -2.32
N ILE A 78 -7.30 4.89 -2.49
CA ILE A 78 -7.99 4.08 -3.52
C ILE A 78 -9.50 4.13 -3.29
N TRP A 79 -9.95 3.98 -2.05
CA TRP A 79 -11.37 4.02 -1.73
C TRP A 79 -11.97 5.40 -2.02
N LEU A 80 -11.30 6.47 -1.61
CA LEU A 80 -11.74 7.85 -1.89
C LEU A 80 -11.79 8.15 -3.39
N GLU A 81 -10.83 7.69 -4.17
CA GLU A 81 -10.77 7.99 -5.60
C GLU A 81 -11.73 7.13 -6.43
N ALA A 82 -11.82 5.84 -6.15
CA ALA A 82 -12.49 4.87 -7.03
C ALA A 82 -13.65 4.10 -6.35
N GLY A 83 -13.96 4.41 -5.09
CA GLY A 83 -15.09 3.83 -4.36
C GLY A 83 -14.84 2.43 -3.79
N ILE A 84 -15.91 1.87 -3.18
CA ILE A 84 -15.83 0.60 -2.44
C ILE A 84 -15.49 -0.60 -3.36
N ALA A 85 -15.97 -0.59 -4.59
CA ALA A 85 -15.72 -1.67 -5.53
C ALA A 85 -14.23 -1.81 -5.87
N ALA A 86 -13.51 -0.69 -5.99
CA ALA A 86 -12.08 -0.70 -6.28
C ALA A 86 -11.26 -1.25 -5.11
N ILE A 87 -11.56 -0.83 -3.87
CA ILE A 87 -10.83 -1.35 -2.71
C ILE A 87 -11.09 -2.84 -2.49
N ILE A 88 -12.33 -3.30 -2.67
CA ILE A 88 -12.66 -4.73 -2.58
C ILE A 88 -11.90 -5.50 -3.67
N SER A 89 -11.88 -5.01 -4.90
CA SER A 89 -11.21 -5.67 -6.03
C SER A 89 -9.71 -5.80 -5.81
N ILE A 90 -9.03 -4.74 -5.35
CA ILE A 90 -7.58 -4.79 -5.11
C ILE A 90 -7.23 -5.71 -3.92
N VAL A 91 -8.00 -5.66 -2.84
CA VAL A 91 -7.81 -6.55 -1.69
C VAL A 91 -8.02 -8.02 -2.09
N TRP A 92 -9.08 -8.30 -2.86
CA TRP A 92 -9.34 -9.65 -3.39
C TRP A 92 -8.22 -10.13 -4.32
N PHE A 93 -7.75 -9.27 -5.23
CA PHE A 93 -6.65 -9.57 -6.13
C PHE A 93 -5.37 -9.93 -5.37
N ILE A 94 -4.99 -9.11 -4.39
CA ILE A 94 -3.82 -9.36 -3.54
C ILE A 94 -3.98 -10.66 -2.75
N PHE A 95 -5.14 -10.87 -2.13
CA PHE A 95 -5.44 -12.11 -1.41
C PHE A 95 -5.30 -13.35 -2.30
N ARG A 96 -5.84 -13.30 -3.51
CA ARG A 96 -5.74 -14.40 -4.49
C ARG A 96 -4.30 -14.71 -4.89
N ILE A 97 -3.50 -13.68 -5.11
CA ILE A 97 -2.08 -13.84 -5.44
C ILE A 97 -1.32 -14.47 -4.26
N LEU A 98 -1.45 -13.90 -3.07
CA LEU A 98 -0.77 -14.42 -1.88
C LEU A 98 -1.16 -15.85 -1.56
N ARG A 99 -2.47 -16.17 -1.60
CA ARG A 99 -2.95 -17.54 -1.38
C ARG A 99 -2.37 -18.53 -2.39
N LYS A 100 -2.41 -18.20 -3.69
CA LYS A 100 -1.84 -19.07 -4.73
C LYS A 100 -0.33 -19.26 -4.55
N SER A 101 0.38 -18.21 -4.17
CA SER A 101 1.82 -18.26 -3.91
C SER A 101 2.16 -19.20 -2.76
N VAL A 102 1.46 -19.07 -1.63
CA VAL A 102 1.66 -19.94 -0.47
C VAL A 102 1.40 -21.41 -0.84
N ILE A 103 0.30 -21.71 -1.54
CA ILE A 103 -0.02 -23.07 -2.00
C ILE A 103 1.09 -23.60 -2.92
N SER A 104 1.60 -22.80 -3.85
CA SER A 104 2.66 -23.22 -4.76
C SER A 104 3.97 -23.52 -4.02
N ILE A 105 4.33 -22.74 -3.00
CA ILE A 105 5.52 -22.97 -2.18
C ILE A 105 5.37 -24.25 -1.36
N MET A 106 4.20 -24.50 -0.76
CA MET A 106 3.97 -25.68 0.09
C MET A 106 3.99 -26.99 -0.71
N ASN A 107 3.61 -26.96 -1.96
CA ASN A 107 3.51 -28.15 -2.81
C ASN A 107 4.83 -28.56 -3.46
N LYS A 108 5.91 -27.77 -3.33
CA LYS A 108 7.19 -28.04 -3.98
C LYS A 108 8.38 -27.84 -3.08
N LYS A 109 9.35 -28.77 -3.20
CA LYS A 109 10.62 -28.72 -2.49
C LYS A 109 11.67 -28.02 -3.36
N ASP A 110 12.39 -27.09 -2.73
CA ASP A 110 13.71 -26.53 -3.10
C ASP A 110 14.01 -26.34 -4.60
N THR A 111 13.28 -25.50 -5.28
CA THR A 111 13.66 -25.02 -6.61
C THR A 111 14.08 -23.55 -6.53
N ASN A 112 14.96 -23.14 -7.43
CA ASN A 112 15.35 -21.74 -7.58
C ASN A 112 14.12 -20.82 -7.80
N ILE A 113 13.07 -21.36 -8.46
CA ILE A 113 11.82 -20.65 -8.68
C ILE A 113 11.07 -20.39 -7.37
N ASN A 114 11.11 -21.34 -6.41
CA ASN A 114 10.54 -21.12 -5.07
C ASN A 114 11.24 -19.97 -4.35
N ASN A 115 12.55 -19.89 -4.42
CA ASN A 115 13.32 -18.82 -3.79
C ASN A 115 12.97 -17.45 -4.39
N ILE A 116 12.81 -17.37 -5.72
CA ILE A 116 12.37 -16.16 -6.42
C ILE A 116 10.96 -15.79 -5.98
N LEU A 117 10.04 -16.76 -5.89
CA LEU A 117 8.65 -16.54 -5.47
C LEU A 117 8.60 -16.03 -4.03
N ILE A 118 9.36 -16.62 -3.11
CA ILE A 118 9.46 -16.18 -1.71
C ILE A 118 9.99 -14.74 -1.63
N ALA A 119 11.06 -14.42 -2.34
CA ALA A 119 11.63 -13.08 -2.38
C ALA A 119 10.61 -12.05 -2.93
N ALA A 120 9.91 -12.40 -4.01
CA ALA A 120 8.92 -11.52 -4.62
C ALA A 120 7.70 -11.26 -3.70
N ILE A 121 7.22 -12.30 -2.99
CA ILE A 121 6.13 -12.15 -2.01
C ILE A 121 6.56 -11.28 -0.83
N SER A 122 7.78 -11.48 -0.34
CA SER A 122 8.34 -10.67 0.74
C SER A 122 8.43 -9.20 0.34
N GLY A 123 8.88 -8.90 -0.88
CA GLY A 123 8.90 -7.56 -1.44
C GLY A 123 7.49 -6.96 -1.58
N LEU A 124 6.54 -7.73 -2.11
CA LEU A 124 5.14 -7.32 -2.22
C LEU A 124 4.55 -6.99 -0.85
N SER A 125 4.79 -7.85 0.15
CA SER A 125 4.30 -7.65 1.52
C SER A 125 4.85 -6.35 2.12
N GLY A 126 6.14 -6.05 1.91
CA GLY A 126 6.75 -4.79 2.30
C GLY A 126 6.08 -3.58 1.68
N ILE A 127 5.80 -3.62 0.37
CA ILE A 127 5.07 -2.57 -0.36
C ILE A 127 3.67 -2.37 0.23
N LEU A 128 2.94 -3.45 0.51
CA LEU A 128 1.58 -3.38 1.07
C LEU A 128 1.58 -2.82 2.50
N ILE A 129 2.54 -3.19 3.33
CA ILE A 129 2.69 -2.63 4.69
C ILE A 129 2.99 -1.13 4.62
N MET A 130 3.89 -0.71 3.73
CA MET A 130 4.16 0.71 3.51
C MET A 130 2.92 1.49 3.07
N GLY A 131 2.00 0.85 2.37
CA GLY A 131 0.72 1.43 1.94
C GLY A 131 -0.16 1.93 3.09
N PHE A 132 -0.03 1.40 4.30
CA PHE A 132 -0.71 1.93 5.50
C PHE A 132 -0.10 3.25 5.97
N ALA A 133 1.19 3.46 5.73
CA ALA A 133 1.93 4.63 6.18
C ALA A 133 1.98 5.76 5.14
N ASP A 134 1.81 5.44 3.86
CA ASP A 134 1.81 6.43 2.78
C ASP A 134 1.03 5.96 1.55
N HIS A 135 0.60 6.92 0.70
CA HIS A 135 0.04 6.63 -0.62
C HIS A 135 1.17 6.39 -1.63
N ILE A 136 1.79 5.23 -1.53
CA ILE A 136 2.99 4.87 -2.31
C ILE A 136 2.78 4.84 -3.83
N TRP A 137 1.54 4.60 -4.30
CA TRP A 137 1.22 4.62 -5.73
C TRP A 137 1.13 6.03 -6.33
N PHE A 138 1.20 7.07 -5.50
CA PHE A 138 1.40 8.43 -5.96
C PHE A 138 2.69 8.57 -6.79
N TYR A 139 3.70 7.76 -6.48
CA TYR A 139 4.96 7.71 -7.21
C TYR A 139 4.91 6.67 -8.31
N ASN A 140 4.86 7.08 -9.58
CA ASN A 140 4.78 6.19 -10.73
C ASN A 140 5.85 5.09 -10.73
N ARG A 141 7.04 5.37 -10.21
CA ARG A 141 8.13 4.38 -10.10
C ARG A 141 7.76 3.23 -9.18
N ILE A 142 7.13 3.51 -8.05
CA ILE A 142 6.71 2.49 -7.07
C ILE A 142 5.52 1.71 -7.62
N LEU A 143 4.57 2.38 -8.29
CA LEU A 143 3.46 1.71 -8.97
C LEU A 143 3.97 0.75 -10.04
N PHE A 144 4.95 1.17 -10.85
CA PHE A 144 5.58 0.30 -11.85
C PHE A 144 6.26 -0.91 -11.20
N MET A 145 7.07 -0.70 -10.15
CA MET A 145 7.73 -1.78 -9.41
C MET A 145 6.73 -2.75 -8.79
N PHE A 146 5.60 -2.26 -8.27
CA PHE A 146 4.52 -3.12 -7.78
C PHE A 146 4.04 -4.10 -8.86
N TRP A 147 3.76 -3.62 -10.08
CA TRP A 147 3.31 -4.47 -11.18
C TRP A 147 4.39 -5.42 -11.68
N VAL A 148 5.67 -5.01 -11.67
CA VAL A 148 6.80 -5.91 -11.98
C VAL A 148 6.88 -7.05 -10.98
N VAL A 149 6.78 -6.76 -9.68
CA VAL A 149 6.79 -7.80 -8.63
C VAL A 149 5.60 -8.74 -8.78
N VAL A 150 4.40 -8.21 -9.05
CA VAL A 150 3.20 -9.02 -9.32
C VAL A 150 3.40 -9.93 -10.54
N ALA A 151 4.00 -9.43 -11.63
CA ALA A 151 4.30 -10.23 -12.82
C ALA A 151 5.30 -11.37 -12.52
N ILE A 152 6.34 -11.10 -11.73
CA ILE A 152 7.30 -12.13 -11.29
C ILE A 152 6.58 -13.22 -10.48
N ILE A 153 5.71 -12.84 -9.54
CA ILE A 153 4.93 -13.79 -8.74
C ILE A 153 4.07 -14.68 -9.63
N ILE A 154 3.28 -14.09 -10.55
CA ILE A 154 2.38 -14.83 -11.44
C ILE A 154 3.19 -15.77 -12.36
N SER A 155 4.32 -15.31 -12.92
CA SER A 155 5.19 -16.12 -13.77
C SER A 155 5.80 -17.28 -12.99
N SER A 156 6.29 -17.05 -11.77
CA SER A 156 6.84 -18.10 -10.90
C SER A 156 5.80 -19.17 -10.56
N ILE A 157 4.58 -18.77 -10.21
CA ILE A 157 3.47 -19.72 -9.96
C ILE A 157 3.18 -20.56 -11.21
N LYS A 158 3.14 -19.91 -12.40
CA LYS A 158 2.87 -20.62 -13.65
C LYS A 158 3.96 -21.65 -13.95
N LEU A 159 5.23 -21.29 -13.84
CA LEU A 159 6.38 -22.20 -14.06
C LEU A 159 6.33 -23.38 -13.11
N LEU A 160 6.11 -23.15 -11.81
CA LEU A 160 5.97 -24.21 -10.81
C LEU A 160 4.81 -25.18 -11.14
N ASN A 161 3.72 -24.70 -11.71
CA ASN A 161 2.59 -25.57 -12.09
C ASN A 161 2.87 -26.39 -13.36
N MET A 162 3.66 -25.86 -14.32
CA MET A 162 4.02 -26.55 -15.56
C MET A 162 5.00 -27.70 -15.31
N GLU A 163 5.86 -27.62 -14.31
CA GLU A 163 6.76 -28.72 -13.93
C GLU A 163 6.01 -29.91 -13.26
N ASN A 164 4.72 -29.79 -12.96
CA ASN A 164 3.88 -30.80 -12.32
C ASN A 164 2.94 -31.52 -13.30
N SER A 165 2.83 -31.04 -14.54
CA SER A 165 2.02 -31.65 -15.60
C SER A 165 2.85 -32.50 -16.54
#